data_c3ef9b6489eb48f1a52a5fae8bde0a95
#
_entry.id   c3ef9b6489eb48f1a52a5fae8bde0a95
#
_cell.length_a   1.000
_cell.length_b   1.000
_cell.length_c   1.000
_cell.angle_alpha   90.00
_cell.angle_beta   90.00
_cell.angle_gamma   90.00
#
_symmetry.space_group_name_H-M   'P 1'
#
loop_
_entity.id
_entity.type
_entity.pdbx_description
1 polymer ?
#
loop_
_entity_poly.entity_id
_entity_poly.type
_entity_poly.pdbx_seq_one_letter_code
_entity_poly.pdbx_strand_id
1 'polypeptide(L)'
;MLLTPAATADASPMEQSFEGNPIVVINITYEAGIGGGSDIEGDIVLELFLNWAPITVTNFVGLVNESFYDGIFFHRVIDDFVIQAGDPTCTAVGVYPASDPSCGSNGSGETIPFEADANLTHINGALGMARSVDPDSASSQFYICDGPQHGLDN
;
A
#
# COMPACT_ATOMS: atom_id res chain seq x y z
N MET A 1 11.12 -11.63 -28.99
CA MET A 1 9.99 -12.57 -28.74
C MET A 1 9.89 -12.73 -27.23
N LEU A 2 9.05 -11.90 -26.61
CA LEU A 2 8.78 -11.95 -25.18
C LEU A 2 7.78 -13.09 -24.93
N LEU A 3 8.23 -14.10 -24.20
CA LEU A 3 7.34 -15.14 -23.68
C LEU A 3 6.52 -14.52 -22.53
N THR A 4 5.23 -14.26 -22.77
CA THR A 4 4.28 -14.08 -21.69
C THR A 4 4.15 -15.41 -20.95
N PRO A 5 4.28 -15.46 -19.62
CA PRO A 5 3.97 -16.69 -18.89
C PRO A 5 2.50 -17.06 -19.16
N ALA A 6 2.27 -18.34 -19.46
CA ALA A 6 0.92 -18.85 -19.62
C ALA A 6 0.17 -18.68 -18.28
N ALA A 7 -0.94 -17.97 -18.29
CA ALA A 7 -1.82 -17.84 -17.15
C ALA A 7 -2.20 -19.26 -16.68
N THR A 8 -1.92 -19.58 -15.43
CA THR A 8 -2.42 -20.81 -14.81
C THR A 8 -3.91 -20.61 -14.56
N ALA A 9 -4.74 -21.58 -14.93
CA ALA A 9 -6.22 -21.49 -14.91
C ALA A 9 -6.83 -21.34 -13.49
N ASP A 10 -6.01 -21.27 -12.46
CA ASP A 10 -6.39 -21.14 -11.03
C ASP A 10 -5.84 -19.86 -10.35
N ALA A 11 -5.17 -18.97 -11.10
CA ALA A 11 -4.66 -17.73 -10.52
C ALA A 11 -5.81 -16.75 -10.25
N SER A 12 -5.80 -16.13 -9.07
CA SER A 12 -6.68 -15.01 -8.77
C SER A 12 -6.54 -13.92 -9.85
N PRO A 13 -7.61 -13.19 -10.22
CA PRO A 13 -7.50 -12.06 -11.14
C PRO A 13 -6.36 -11.08 -10.78
N MET A 14 -6.11 -10.86 -9.51
CA MET A 14 -5.01 -10.00 -9.04
C MET A 14 -3.61 -10.56 -9.25
N GLU A 15 -3.46 -11.86 -9.52
CA GLU A 15 -2.16 -12.48 -9.84
C GLU A 15 -1.81 -12.36 -11.34
N GLN A 16 -2.66 -11.72 -12.13
CA GLN A 16 -2.45 -11.47 -13.54
C GLN A 16 -2.14 -9.99 -13.76
N SER A 17 -1.09 -9.72 -14.52
CA SER A 17 -0.80 -8.34 -14.94
C SER A 17 -1.68 -7.95 -16.12
N PHE A 18 -2.21 -6.72 -16.11
CA PHE A 18 -3.08 -6.20 -17.15
C PHE A 18 -2.43 -5.01 -17.86
N GLU A 19 -2.41 -5.05 -19.19
CA GLU A 19 -1.88 -3.96 -20.00
C GLU A 19 -2.69 -2.67 -19.75
N GLY A 20 -1.98 -1.57 -19.47
CA GLY A 20 -2.56 -0.25 -19.22
C GLY A 20 -2.83 0.08 -17.75
N ASN A 21 -2.63 -0.86 -16.83
CA ASN A 21 -2.66 -0.54 -15.41
C ASN A 21 -1.49 0.37 -15.01
N PRO A 22 -1.72 1.38 -14.15
CA PRO A 22 -0.63 2.17 -13.56
C PRO A 22 0.32 1.29 -12.75
N ILE A 23 1.62 1.54 -12.91
CA ILE A 23 2.68 0.94 -12.08
C ILE A 23 3.26 2.02 -11.19
N VAL A 24 3.31 1.77 -9.90
CA VAL A 24 3.96 2.64 -8.92
C VAL A 24 5.14 1.89 -8.30
N VAL A 25 6.26 2.58 -8.14
CA VAL A 25 7.46 2.04 -7.49
C VAL A 25 7.68 2.84 -6.21
N ILE A 26 7.73 2.13 -5.07
CA ILE A 26 8.09 2.71 -3.78
C ILE A 26 9.54 2.32 -3.51
N ASN A 27 10.44 3.30 -3.54
CA ASN A 27 11.79 3.11 -3.02
C ASN A 27 11.76 3.10 -1.51
N ILE A 28 12.30 2.07 -0.89
CA ILE A 28 12.41 1.96 0.57
C ILE A 28 13.86 1.88 1.01
N THR A 29 14.14 2.52 2.13
CA THR A 29 15.41 2.37 2.85
C THR A 29 15.13 1.93 4.27
N TYR A 30 15.91 0.97 4.77
CA TYR A 30 15.95 0.58 6.16
C TYR A 30 17.33 0.89 6.72
N GLU A 31 17.39 1.77 7.71
CA GLU A 31 18.62 2.12 8.40
C GLU A 31 18.83 1.19 9.60
N ALA A 32 19.93 0.45 9.59
CA ALA A 32 20.24 -0.60 10.57
C ALA A 32 20.50 -0.10 11.99
N GLY A 33 20.54 1.20 12.22
CA GLY A 33 20.87 1.80 13.52
C GLY A 33 19.94 1.43 14.68
N ILE A 34 18.75 0.93 14.40
CA ILE A 34 17.70 0.66 15.41
C ILE A 34 17.60 -0.82 15.77
N GLY A 35 17.91 -1.74 14.86
CA GLY A 35 17.76 -3.19 15.09
C GLY A 35 19.05 -3.98 14.96
N GLY A 36 20.16 -3.36 14.61
CA GLY A 36 21.40 -4.03 14.22
C GLY A 36 21.27 -4.66 12.82
N GLY A 37 22.36 -4.78 12.11
CA GLY A 37 22.40 -5.29 10.73
C GLY A 37 23.04 -4.30 9.77
N SER A 38 22.78 -4.44 8.48
CA SER A 38 23.22 -3.50 7.44
C SER A 38 22.05 -2.70 6.92
N ASP A 39 22.30 -1.48 6.42
CA ASP A 39 21.31 -0.72 5.68
C ASP A 39 20.82 -1.53 4.49
N ILE A 40 19.53 -1.47 4.23
CA ILE A 40 18.87 -2.16 3.14
C ILE A 40 18.15 -1.11 2.30
N GLU A 41 18.34 -1.18 0.98
CA GLU A 41 17.58 -0.42 0.00
C GLU A 41 16.86 -1.39 -0.92
N GLY A 42 15.67 -1.03 -1.36
CA GLY A 42 14.90 -1.85 -2.28
C GLY A 42 13.65 -1.16 -2.80
N ASP A 43 13.04 -1.81 -3.77
CA ASP A 43 11.84 -1.33 -4.44
C ASP A 43 10.67 -2.26 -4.16
N ILE A 44 9.53 -1.67 -3.83
CA ILE A 44 8.22 -2.34 -3.88
C ILE A 44 7.54 -1.87 -5.16
N VAL A 45 7.23 -2.80 -6.06
CA VAL A 45 6.55 -2.51 -7.32
C VAL A 45 5.09 -2.88 -7.20
N LEU A 46 4.22 -1.91 -7.44
CA LEU A 46 2.77 -2.03 -7.32
C LEU A 46 2.13 -1.91 -8.69
N GLU A 47 1.26 -2.86 -9.05
CA GLU A 47 0.31 -2.72 -10.15
C GLU A 47 -1.05 -2.32 -9.59
N LEU A 48 -1.64 -1.25 -10.13
CA LEU A 48 -2.88 -0.68 -9.63
C LEU A 48 -4.05 -0.98 -10.58
N PHE A 49 -5.08 -1.65 -10.10
CA PHE A 49 -6.20 -2.14 -10.92
C PHE A 49 -7.24 -1.05 -11.19
N LEU A 50 -6.91 -0.09 -12.08
CA LEU A 50 -7.73 1.09 -12.39
C LEU A 50 -9.15 0.73 -12.84
N ASN A 51 -9.35 -0.37 -13.55
CA ASN A 51 -10.66 -0.78 -14.04
C ASN A 51 -11.59 -1.32 -12.92
N TRP A 52 -11.03 -1.77 -11.80
CA TRP A 52 -11.79 -2.35 -10.69
C TRP A 52 -11.92 -1.40 -9.49
N ALA A 53 -10.99 -0.45 -9.33
CA ALA A 53 -11.02 0.56 -8.28
C ALA A 53 -10.61 1.95 -8.82
N PRO A 54 -11.38 2.54 -9.74
CA PRO A 54 -10.99 3.78 -10.42
C PRO A 54 -10.82 4.97 -9.48
N ILE A 55 -11.66 5.13 -8.47
CA ILE A 55 -11.59 6.25 -7.52
C ILE A 55 -10.36 6.09 -6.64
N THR A 56 -10.17 4.92 -6.06
CA THR A 56 -9.05 4.57 -5.18
C THR A 56 -7.70 4.72 -5.91
N VAL A 57 -7.60 4.16 -7.11
CA VAL A 57 -6.37 4.25 -7.92
C VAL A 57 -6.08 5.69 -8.32
N THR A 58 -7.11 6.46 -8.74
CA THR A 58 -6.92 7.87 -9.11
C THR A 58 -6.44 8.70 -7.92
N ASN A 59 -7.01 8.51 -6.73
CA ASN A 59 -6.56 9.17 -5.51
C ASN A 59 -5.10 8.82 -5.18
N PHE A 60 -4.77 7.53 -5.15
CA PHE A 60 -3.42 7.07 -4.81
C PHE A 60 -2.38 7.61 -5.80
N VAL A 61 -2.62 7.49 -7.11
CA VAL A 61 -1.73 8.02 -8.16
C VAL A 61 -1.62 9.55 -8.09
N GLY A 62 -2.70 10.24 -7.77
CA GLY A 62 -2.69 11.70 -7.55
C GLY A 62 -1.70 12.08 -6.44
N LEU A 63 -1.81 11.43 -5.29
CA LEU A 63 -0.92 11.65 -4.15
C LEU A 63 0.55 11.28 -4.47
N VAL A 64 0.77 10.20 -5.22
CA VAL A 64 2.12 9.83 -5.70
C VAL A 64 2.71 10.94 -6.58
N ASN A 65 1.93 11.46 -7.54
CA ASN A 65 2.39 12.52 -8.45
C ASN A 65 2.68 13.86 -7.73
N GLU A 66 2.05 14.08 -6.59
CA GLU A 66 2.28 15.23 -5.72
C GLU A 66 3.46 15.04 -4.75
N SER A 67 4.18 13.91 -4.84
CA SER A 67 5.24 13.51 -3.89
C SER A 67 4.75 13.46 -2.43
N PHE A 68 3.46 13.20 -2.22
CA PHE A 68 2.85 13.18 -0.88
C PHE A 68 3.49 12.14 0.03
N TYR A 69 3.89 11.01 -0.52
CA TYR A 69 4.44 9.88 0.23
C TYR A 69 5.95 9.97 0.51
N ASP A 70 6.64 10.96 -0.06
CA ASP A 70 8.09 11.10 0.06
C ASP A 70 8.51 11.36 1.52
N GLY A 71 9.39 10.51 2.04
CA GLY A 71 9.88 10.60 3.41
C GLY A 71 8.93 10.07 4.49
N ILE A 72 7.77 9.52 4.12
CA ILE A 72 6.86 8.85 5.06
C ILE A 72 7.36 7.44 5.34
N PHE A 73 7.41 7.04 6.60
CA PHE A 73 7.81 5.68 6.97
C PHE A 73 6.62 4.74 7.24
N PHE A 74 6.86 3.44 7.17
CA PHE A 74 5.90 2.43 7.60
C PHE A 74 5.76 2.46 9.12
N HIS A 75 4.67 3.03 9.60
CA HIS A 75 4.43 3.24 11.04
C HIS A 75 3.84 2.01 11.74
N ARG A 76 3.36 1.03 10.97
CA ARG A 76 2.81 -0.23 11.49
C ARG A 76 3.32 -1.39 10.65
N VAL A 77 3.99 -2.33 11.30
CA VAL A 77 4.51 -3.55 10.68
C VAL A 77 4.11 -4.71 11.58
N ILE A 78 3.27 -5.60 11.09
CA ILE A 78 2.77 -6.77 11.82
C ILE A 78 3.00 -8.00 10.96
N ASP A 79 3.83 -8.89 11.46
CA ASP A 79 4.16 -10.18 10.87
C ASP A 79 2.90 -11.00 10.62
N ASP A 80 2.82 -11.71 9.50
CA ASP A 80 1.65 -12.48 9.05
C ASP A 80 0.35 -11.65 8.92
N PHE A 81 0.45 -10.32 8.79
CA PHE A 81 -0.72 -9.46 8.62
C PHE A 81 -0.49 -8.37 7.57
N VAL A 82 0.02 -7.20 7.95
CA VAL A 82 0.23 -6.07 7.02
C VAL A 82 1.42 -5.20 7.42
N ILE A 83 1.97 -4.49 6.41
CA ILE A 83 2.76 -3.29 6.61
C ILE A 83 1.94 -2.08 6.18
N GLN A 84 1.91 -1.00 6.98
CA GLN A 84 1.04 0.16 6.75
C GLN A 84 1.82 1.46 6.82
N ALA A 85 1.54 2.36 5.87
CA ALA A 85 2.14 3.69 5.72
C ALA A 85 1.12 4.73 5.24
N GLY A 86 1.58 5.93 4.88
CA GLY A 86 0.77 6.96 4.21
C GLY A 86 0.14 8.00 5.14
N ASP A 87 0.54 8.04 6.41
CA ASP A 87 0.20 9.15 7.32
C ASP A 87 1.27 10.24 7.20
N PRO A 88 0.92 11.48 6.81
CA PRO A 88 1.90 12.56 6.59
C PRO A 88 2.61 13.04 7.86
N THR A 89 2.14 12.68 9.04
CA THR A 89 2.83 12.99 10.31
C THR A 89 3.93 12.01 10.65
N CYS A 90 4.00 10.88 9.92
CA CYS A 90 5.00 9.83 10.10
C CYS A 90 6.27 10.10 9.26
N THR A 91 6.88 11.28 9.44
CA THR A 91 8.06 11.72 8.67
C THR A 91 9.33 11.91 9.52
N ALA A 92 9.26 11.63 10.83
CA ALA A 92 10.40 11.84 11.71
C ALA A 92 11.54 10.86 11.41
N VAL A 93 12.60 11.37 10.82
CA VAL A 93 13.82 10.63 10.52
C VAL A 93 14.51 10.21 11.82
N GLY A 94 14.79 8.93 11.97
CA GLY A 94 15.76 8.44 12.96
C GLY A 94 15.21 8.07 14.34
N VAL A 95 13.88 8.04 14.54
CA VAL A 95 13.31 7.62 15.83
C VAL A 95 12.18 6.62 15.62
N TYR A 96 12.43 5.36 15.94
CA TYR A 96 11.36 4.37 16.08
C TYR A 96 11.26 3.97 17.57
N PRO A 97 10.06 3.89 18.16
CA PRO A 97 8.76 4.24 17.58
C PRO A 97 8.62 5.75 17.31
N ALA A 98 7.73 6.11 16.38
CA ALA A 98 7.48 7.51 16.03
C ALA A 98 7.33 8.39 17.27
N SER A 99 8.09 9.48 17.31
CA SER A 99 8.02 10.43 18.42
C SER A 99 6.71 11.23 18.43
N ASP A 100 6.00 11.27 17.32
CA ASP A 100 4.69 11.92 17.22
C ASP A 100 3.57 10.91 17.58
N PRO A 101 2.85 11.11 18.68
CA PRO A 101 1.76 10.23 19.11
C PRO A 101 0.56 10.25 18.16
N SER A 102 0.49 11.18 17.21
CA SER A 102 -0.56 11.26 16.19
C SER A 102 -0.25 10.41 14.95
N CYS A 103 0.99 9.93 14.81
CA CYS A 103 1.38 9.06 13.69
C CYS A 103 0.51 7.80 13.64
N GLY A 104 -0.07 7.54 12.47
CA GLY A 104 -1.05 6.48 12.24
C GLY A 104 -2.51 6.91 12.36
N SER A 105 -2.78 8.19 12.72
CA SER A 105 -4.13 8.71 12.92
C SER A 105 -4.57 9.77 11.91
N ASN A 106 -3.70 10.16 10.99
CA ASN A 106 -3.94 11.25 10.03
C ASN A 106 -3.94 10.75 8.58
N GLY A 107 -4.35 11.62 7.66
CA GLY A 107 -4.36 11.36 6.23
C GLY A 107 -4.15 12.64 5.42
N SER A 108 -4.45 12.60 4.12
CA SER A 108 -4.29 13.74 3.20
C SER A 108 -5.27 14.89 3.47
N GLY A 109 -6.28 14.66 4.30
CA GLY A 109 -7.34 15.64 4.58
C GLY A 109 -8.61 15.44 3.73
N GLU A 110 -8.48 14.77 2.58
CA GLU A 110 -9.61 14.39 1.72
C GLU A 110 -9.87 12.89 1.86
N THR A 111 -11.13 12.49 1.94
CA THR A 111 -11.54 11.09 1.96
C THR A 111 -12.14 10.66 0.65
N ILE A 112 -12.11 9.37 0.38
CA ILE A 112 -12.69 8.76 -0.82
C ILE A 112 -13.81 7.78 -0.44
N PRO A 113 -14.85 7.64 -1.28
CA PRO A 113 -15.86 6.63 -1.09
C PRO A 113 -15.26 5.22 -1.19
N PHE A 114 -15.87 4.29 -0.47
CA PHE A 114 -15.49 2.90 -0.49
C PHE A 114 -15.71 2.29 -1.88
N GLU A 115 -14.71 1.59 -2.38
CA GLU A 115 -14.80 0.78 -3.60
C GLU A 115 -14.48 -0.68 -3.26
N ALA A 116 -15.34 -1.58 -3.70
CA ALA A 116 -15.11 -3.01 -3.68
C ALA A 116 -15.45 -3.61 -5.04
N ASP A 117 -14.66 -4.54 -5.50
CA ASP A 117 -14.92 -5.34 -6.69
C ASP A 117 -14.66 -6.81 -6.36
N ALA A 118 -15.47 -7.72 -6.89
CA ALA A 118 -15.35 -9.16 -6.63
C ALA A 118 -14.03 -9.77 -7.12
N ASN A 119 -13.30 -9.07 -7.99
CA ASN A 119 -11.99 -9.50 -8.46
C ASN A 119 -10.86 -9.05 -7.51
N LEU A 120 -11.13 -8.12 -6.60
CA LEU A 120 -10.15 -7.59 -5.64
C LEU A 120 -10.27 -8.34 -4.33
N THR A 121 -9.25 -9.10 -3.97
CA THR A 121 -9.17 -9.85 -2.71
C THR A 121 -7.82 -9.63 -2.06
N HIS A 122 -7.77 -9.75 -0.74
CA HIS A 122 -6.56 -9.55 0.05
C HIS A 122 -5.66 -10.80 0.02
N ILE A 123 -5.09 -11.09 -1.16
CA ILE A 123 -4.04 -12.10 -1.31
C ILE A 123 -2.70 -11.57 -0.76
N ASN A 124 -1.69 -12.43 -0.69
CA ASN A 124 -0.34 -11.99 -0.33
C ASN A 124 0.16 -10.90 -1.30
N GLY A 125 0.68 -9.79 -0.76
CA GLY A 125 1.14 -8.63 -1.53
C GLY A 125 0.02 -7.69 -1.99
N ALA A 126 -1.26 -7.96 -1.67
CA ALA A 126 -2.34 -7.03 -2.02
C ALA A 126 -2.17 -5.68 -1.32
N LEU A 127 -2.37 -4.59 -2.10
CA LEU A 127 -2.42 -3.23 -1.60
C LEU A 127 -3.87 -2.84 -1.33
N GLY A 128 -4.16 -2.31 -0.14
CA GLY A 128 -5.46 -1.76 0.22
C GLY A 128 -5.35 -0.39 0.89
N MET A 129 -6.37 0.45 0.74
CA MET A 129 -6.46 1.71 1.47
C MET A 129 -6.95 1.46 2.90
N ALA A 130 -6.21 2.00 3.87
CA ALA A 130 -6.62 1.93 5.26
C ALA A 130 -7.79 2.90 5.54
N ARG A 131 -8.74 2.45 6.34
CA ARG A 131 -9.92 3.22 6.73
C ARG A 131 -10.30 2.99 8.19
N SER A 132 -11.13 3.86 8.74
CA SER A 132 -11.76 3.68 10.04
C SER A 132 -13.01 2.77 9.93
N VAL A 133 -13.88 2.84 10.92
CA VAL A 133 -15.18 2.14 10.92
C VAL A 133 -16.10 2.66 9.80
N ASP A 134 -16.00 3.95 9.47
CA ASP A 134 -16.74 4.54 8.35
C ASP A 134 -16.13 4.03 7.04
N PRO A 135 -16.90 3.37 6.16
CA PRO A 135 -16.41 2.90 4.87
C PRO A 135 -15.78 4.00 3.99
N ASP A 136 -16.32 5.21 4.04
CA ASP A 136 -15.91 6.35 3.23
C ASP A 136 -14.82 7.20 3.90
N SER A 137 -14.06 6.63 4.83
CA SER A 137 -12.99 7.31 5.57
C SER A 137 -11.59 7.04 5.05
N ALA A 138 -11.42 6.25 4.00
CA ALA A 138 -10.13 6.07 3.37
C ALA A 138 -9.60 7.39 2.80
N SER A 139 -8.29 7.64 2.93
CA SER A 139 -7.65 8.89 2.53
C SER A 139 -6.31 8.60 1.84
N SER A 140 -5.20 8.76 2.55
CA SER A 140 -3.85 8.49 2.04
C SER A 140 -3.20 7.25 2.64
N GLN A 141 -3.64 6.78 3.80
CA GLN A 141 -3.01 5.61 4.41
C GLN A 141 -3.32 4.35 3.60
N PHE A 142 -2.30 3.54 3.39
CA PHE A 142 -2.38 2.25 2.69
C PHE A 142 -1.66 1.17 3.47
N TYR A 143 -2.00 -0.07 3.17
CA TYR A 143 -1.29 -1.24 3.69
C TYR A 143 -0.99 -2.24 2.58
N ILE A 144 0.03 -3.04 2.79
CA ILE A 144 0.39 -4.17 1.93
C ILE A 144 0.27 -5.44 2.78
N CYS A 145 -0.41 -6.45 2.27
CA CYS A 145 -0.65 -7.70 2.97
C CYS A 145 0.60 -8.58 3.01
N ASP A 146 0.94 -9.05 4.20
CA ASP A 146 1.90 -10.11 4.44
C ASP A 146 1.12 -11.42 4.64
N GLY A 147 1.05 -12.21 3.59
CA GLY A 147 0.15 -13.35 3.50
C GLY A 147 -1.31 -12.99 3.15
N PRO A 148 -2.17 -13.98 2.85
CA PRO A 148 -3.58 -13.76 2.54
C PRO A 148 -4.36 -13.24 3.75
N GLN A 149 -5.12 -12.14 3.56
CA GLN A 149 -5.90 -11.48 4.61
C GLN A 149 -7.38 -11.39 4.23
N HIS A 150 -8.00 -12.51 3.85
CA HIS A 150 -9.39 -12.56 3.38
C HIS A 150 -10.44 -12.04 4.39
N GLY A 151 -10.06 -11.87 5.65
CA GLY A 151 -10.90 -11.17 6.63
C GLY A 151 -11.10 -9.67 6.35
N LEU A 152 -10.31 -9.10 5.42
CA LEU A 152 -10.41 -7.70 4.96
C LEU A 152 -11.23 -7.56 3.66
N ASP A 153 -11.66 -8.66 3.05
CA ASP A 153 -12.51 -8.69 1.84
C ASP A 153 -13.95 -8.34 2.23
N ASN A 154 -14.33 -7.05 2.21
CA ASN A 154 -15.69 -6.60 2.57
C ASN A 154 -16.16 -5.52 1.62
#